data_f89752af0d53e30cc926e0f5a5332956
#
_entry.id   f89752af0d53e30cc926e0f5a5332956
#
_cell.length_a   1.000
_cell.length_b   1.000
_cell.length_c   1.000
_cell.angle_alpha   90.00
_cell.angle_beta   90.00
_cell.angle_gamma   90.00
#
_symmetry.space_group_name_H-M   'P 1'
#
loop_
_entity.id
_entity.type
_entity.pdbx_description
1 polymer ?
#
loop_
_entity_poly.entity_id
_entity_poly.type
_entity_poly.pdbx_seq_one_letter_code
_entity_poly.pdbx_strand_id
1 'polypeptide(L)'
;MKNLFFFIIILFLNIFTSFSQNHGSISGEIFDSKSQLPLLGANIIFDNTSIGAISDENGYFIIDNIPTTTYNITISYIGYQSQKVYNVIIKSKGNPALKIFLNESSETLDEVIITESPFKKTMESPLSINTFSAVEIESYPGANNDITKVVQSMPGLSPSIGGFRNDIIIRGGAPNETVYYLDGIEIPNINHFSTQGSAGGPRGMINISFIQEVTLSTSAFGAEYDNPLSGVLSFDQKDGNPNQFAGNFRTGVTESGITFEGPVFNKSGEDVNTTMIFSLRKSYLQFLFKFIGVPIRPDYWDYQWKIHHKIDKYNSINFIGVGSIDDFSVEAPDDFDAEQQAKLEQVPIIKQNTTTAGISWKRKYKNQKGQLITALSTNKLKNNFSRYADNLNESGLLFRNDSHEWETKLRVKSVNYYKDWKLKWGGNFQFSDYYNNTQNLYTGINYNTEIEFYKYGFFANGSRSFFNNRLDFSIGFRMDE
;
A
#
# COMPACT_ATOMS: atom_id res chain seq x y z
N MET A 1 2.59 -22.72 -43.26
CA MET A 1 2.86 -22.74 -41.82
C MET A 1 4.34 -22.57 -41.49
N LYS A 2 5.28 -23.30 -42.09
CA LYS A 2 6.73 -23.15 -41.79
C LYS A 2 7.28 -21.74 -42.03
N ASN A 3 6.87 -21.07 -43.12
CA ASN A 3 7.34 -19.71 -43.41
C ASN A 3 6.78 -18.64 -42.49
N LEU A 4 5.55 -18.81 -41.94
CA LEU A 4 4.97 -17.91 -40.95
C LEU A 4 5.67 -18.04 -39.61
N PHE A 5 6.04 -19.27 -39.23
CA PHE A 5 6.79 -19.54 -38.00
C PHE A 5 8.21 -18.94 -38.06
N PHE A 6 8.87 -19.03 -39.21
CA PHE A 6 10.17 -18.41 -39.43
C PHE A 6 10.12 -16.89 -39.42
N PHE A 7 9.05 -16.28 -39.96
CA PHE A 7 8.83 -14.84 -39.92
C PHE A 7 8.56 -14.32 -38.50
N ILE A 8 7.83 -15.08 -37.71
CA ILE A 8 7.58 -14.79 -36.27
C ILE A 8 8.88 -14.89 -35.48
N ILE A 9 9.74 -15.88 -35.73
CA ILE A 9 11.05 -16.01 -35.06
C ILE A 9 11.97 -14.85 -35.45
N ILE A 10 12.00 -14.42 -36.70
CA ILE A 10 12.80 -13.27 -37.15
C ILE A 10 12.25 -11.97 -36.54
N LEU A 11 10.95 -11.80 -36.40
CA LEU A 11 10.32 -10.66 -35.75
C LEU A 11 10.68 -10.63 -34.24
N PHE A 12 10.68 -11.78 -33.57
CA PHE A 12 11.11 -11.91 -32.17
C PHE A 12 12.60 -11.66 -31.99
N LEU A 13 13.45 -12.09 -32.90
CA LEU A 13 14.92 -11.86 -32.81
C LEU A 13 15.30 -10.39 -32.95
N ASN A 14 14.51 -9.56 -33.64
CA ASN A 14 14.75 -8.12 -33.74
C ASN A 14 14.32 -7.32 -32.48
N ILE A 15 13.52 -7.90 -31.59
CA ILE A 15 13.10 -7.26 -30.34
C ILE A 15 14.24 -7.27 -29.30
N PHE A 16 15.25 -8.13 -29.44
CA PHE A 16 16.33 -8.28 -28.46
C PHE A 16 17.55 -7.38 -28.68
N THR A 17 17.57 -6.52 -29.69
CA THR A 17 18.62 -5.48 -29.79
C THR A 17 18.29 -4.24 -28.96
N SER A 18 17.83 -4.43 -27.74
CA SER A 18 17.76 -3.35 -26.76
C SER A 18 19.15 -3.04 -26.28
N PHE A 19 19.75 -1.96 -26.75
CA PHE A 19 20.93 -1.39 -26.11
C PHE A 19 20.53 -1.03 -24.68
N SER A 20 21.05 -1.77 -23.71
CA SER A 20 20.94 -1.43 -22.30
C SER A 20 21.61 -0.07 -22.12
N GLN A 21 20.83 0.96 -21.85
CA GLN A 21 21.38 2.23 -21.42
C GLN A 21 21.97 2.01 -20.02
N ASN A 22 23.28 2.13 -19.88
CA ASN A 22 23.99 1.95 -18.62
C ASN A 22 23.83 3.13 -17.66
N HIS A 23 22.98 4.10 -17.98
CA HIS A 23 22.72 5.30 -17.19
C HIS A 23 21.23 5.53 -17.03
N GLY A 24 20.86 6.04 -15.88
CA GLY A 24 19.49 6.39 -15.52
C GLY A 24 19.41 7.80 -14.93
N SER A 25 18.25 8.15 -14.41
CA SER A 25 18.00 9.42 -13.72
C SER A 25 17.20 9.19 -12.43
N ILE A 26 17.31 10.13 -11.51
CA ILE A 26 16.49 10.20 -10.30
C ILE A 26 16.01 11.64 -10.10
N SER A 27 14.80 11.78 -9.63
CA SER A 27 14.24 13.07 -9.22
C SER A 27 13.54 12.96 -7.87
N GLY A 28 13.26 14.08 -7.26
CA GLY A 28 12.53 14.09 -6.00
C GLY A 28 12.18 15.48 -5.53
N GLU A 29 11.43 15.53 -4.44
CA GLU A 29 11.03 16.77 -3.77
C GLU A 29 11.43 16.69 -2.30
N ILE A 30 11.97 17.79 -1.76
CA ILE A 30 12.43 17.89 -0.37
C ILE A 30 11.57 18.92 0.35
N PHE A 31 11.01 18.51 1.48
CA PHE A 31 10.10 19.31 2.27
C PHE A 31 10.56 19.42 3.72
N ASP A 32 10.20 20.51 4.35
CA ASP A 32 10.20 20.59 5.81
C ASP A 32 9.10 19.68 6.39
N SER A 33 9.44 18.85 7.37
CA SER A 33 8.50 17.87 7.93
C SER A 33 7.34 18.50 8.70
N LYS A 34 7.55 19.69 9.28
CA LYS A 34 6.52 20.40 10.06
C LYS A 34 5.63 21.24 9.17
N SER A 35 6.23 22.16 8.42
CA SER A 35 5.49 23.11 7.58
C SER A 35 4.98 22.49 6.30
N GLN A 36 5.58 21.35 5.87
CA GLN A 36 5.32 20.70 4.59
C GLN A 36 5.65 21.58 3.39
N LEU A 37 6.52 22.57 3.59
CA LEU A 37 7.00 23.44 2.54
C LEU A 37 8.21 22.87 1.84
N PRO A 38 8.39 23.22 0.56
CA PRO A 38 9.60 22.87 -0.17
C PRO A 38 10.82 23.56 0.45
N LEU A 39 11.93 22.84 0.49
CA LEU A 39 13.22 23.35 0.94
C LEU A 39 14.08 23.68 -0.29
N LEU A 40 14.27 24.97 -0.55
CA LEU A 40 15.19 25.48 -1.57
C LEU A 40 16.63 25.37 -1.09
N GLY A 41 17.51 24.80 -1.92
CA GLY A 41 18.94 24.75 -1.62
C GLY A 41 19.36 23.58 -0.74
N ALA A 42 18.51 22.57 -0.55
CA ALA A 42 18.89 21.33 0.10
C ALA A 42 19.88 20.56 -0.80
N ASN A 43 20.94 20.03 -0.21
CA ASN A 43 22.01 19.35 -0.92
C ASN A 43 21.74 17.84 -0.95
N ILE A 44 21.81 17.24 -2.13
CA ILE A 44 21.60 15.82 -2.41
C ILE A 44 22.93 15.26 -2.93
N ILE A 45 23.52 14.29 -2.23
CA ILE A 45 24.81 13.69 -2.59
C ILE A 45 24.68 12.18 -2.62
N PHE A 46 25.20 11.55 -3.67
CA PHE A 46 25.38 10.11 -3.74
C PHE A 46 26.66 9.73 -3.00
N ASP A 47 26.54 8.94 -1.97
CA ASP A 47 27.65 8.56 -1.09
C ASP A 47 28.81 7.95 -1.89
N ASN A 48 30.02 8.33 -1.53
CA ASN A 48 31.27 7.89 -2.17
C ASN A 48 31.38 8.21 -3.67
N THR A 49 30.65 9.19 -4.15
CA THR A 49 30.71 9.68 -5.54
C THR A 49 30.80 11.20 -5.59
N SER A 50 31.02 11.74 -6.78
CA SER A 50 30.90 13.18 -7.05
C SER A 50 29.54 13.57 -7.62
N ILE A 51 28.55 12.64 -7.61
CA ILE A 51 27.22 12.85 -8.17
C ILE A 51 26.35 13.54 -7.11
N GLY A 52 25.70 14.63 -7.48
CA GLY A 52 24.80 15.34 -6.57
C GLY A 52 24.03 16.45 -7.27
N ALA A 53 23.08 17.03 -6.55
CA ALA A 53 22.29 18.17 -6.99
C ALA A 53 21.87 19.02 -5.78
N ILE A 54 21.26 20.16 -6.08
CA ILE A 54 20.65 21.06 -5.10
C ILE A 54 19.19 21.25 -5.48
N SER A 55 18.29 21.25 -4.49
CA SER A 55 16.87 21.48 -4.73
C SER A 55 16.55 22.91 -5.15
N ASP A 56 15.60 23.08 -6.04
CA ASP A 56 15.09 24.36 -6.53
C ASP A 56 14.09 25.03 -5.56
N GLU A 57 13.46 26.13 -5.99
CA GLU A 57 12.46 26.88 -5.18
C GLU A 57 11.20 26.09 -4.84
N ASN A 58 10.91 25.01 -5.57
CA ASN A 58 9.84 24.09 -5.33
C ASN A 58 10.28 22.86 -4.50
N GLY A 59 11.55 22.85 -4.03
CA GLY A 59 12.17 21.72 -3.36
C GLY A 59 12.50 20.56 -4.30
N TYR A 60 12.30 20.74 -5.61
CA TYR A 60 12.51 19.71 -6.62
C TYR A 60 13.98 19.59 -6.99
N PHE A 61 14.44 18.36 -7.22
CA PHE A 61 15.75 18.07 -7.78
C PHE A 61 15.64 17.00 -8.86
N ILE A 62 16.53 17.02 -9.82
CA ILE A 62 16.73 15.97 -10.81
C ILE A 62 18.23 15.76 -11.02
N ILE A 63 18.64 14.50 -11.15
CA ILE A 63 20.00 14.09 -11.46
C ILE A 63 19.91 13.09 -12.60
N ASP A 64 20.48 13.43 -13.72
CA ASP A 64 20.51 12.63 -14.93
C ASP A 64 21.89 11.97 -15.13
N ASN A 65 21.94 11.02 -16.05
CA ASN A 65 23.16 10.35 -16.48
C ASN A 65 23.91 9.61 -15.34
N ILE A 66 23.18 9.00 -14.41
CA ILE A 66 23.73 8.24 -13.31
C ILE A 66 23.94 6.80 -13.75
N PRO A 67 25.12 6.18 -13.52
CA PRO A 67 25.29 4.76 -13.80
C PRO A 67 24.25 3.88 -13.10
N THR A 68 23.71 2.88 -13.82
CA THR A 68 22.65 2.01 -13.28
C THR A 68 23.24 1.01 -12.28
N THR A 69 23.26 1.41 -11.02
CA THR A 69 23.64 0.57 -9.87
C THR A 69 22.90 1.03 -8.63
N THR A 70 23.25 0.49 -7.48
CA THR A 70 22.66 0.85 -6.19
C THR A 70 23.52 1.86 -5.47
N TYR A 71 22.90 2.91 -4.95
CA TYR A 71 23.56 3.97 -4.20
C TYR A 71 22.89 4.24 -2.86
N ASN A 72 23.65 4.79 -1.94
CA ASN A 72 23.09 5.51 -0.80
C ASN A 72 23.12 7.00 -1.13
N ILE A 73 22.08 7.72 -0.75
CA ILE A 73 21.93 9.15 -1.01
C ILE A 73 21.80 9.87 0.32
N THR A 74 22.67 10.85 0.55
CA THR A 74 22.60 11.71 1.73
C THR A 74 22.00 13.06 1.35
N ILE A 75 20.98 13.47 2.08
CA ILE A 75 20.27 14.74 1.91
C ILE A 75 20.54 15.60 3.14
N SER A 76 21.01 16.83 2.92
CA SER A 76 21.36 17.77 3.97
C SER A 76 20.88 19.18 3.68
N TYR A 77 20.50 19.92 4.72
CA TYR A 77 20.09 21.31 4.62
C TYR A 77 20.46 22.05 5.92
N ILE A 78 20.86 23.32 5.82
CA ILE A 78 21.29 24.12 6.97
C ILE A 78 20.13 24.26 7.96
N GLY A 79 20.37 23.91 9.22
CA GLY A 79 19.36 23.95 10.27
C GLY A 79 18.44 22.71 10.33
N TYR A 80 18.76 21.68 9.56
CA TYR A 80 18.00 20.41 9.52
C TYR A 80 18.91 19.21 9.81
N GLN A 81 18.29 18.16 10.32
CA GLN A 81 18.96 16.86 10.46
C GLN A 81 19.18 16.25 9.08
N SER A 82 20.40 15.83 8.78
CA SER A 82 20.70 15.12 7.54
C SER A 82 19.95 13.78 7.52
N GLN A 83 19.40 13.45 6.37
CA GLN A 83 18.72 12.17 6.14
C GLN A 83 19.45 11.35 5.09
N LYS A 84 19.61 10.06 5.33
CA LYS A 84 20.20 9.12 4.38
C LYS A 84 19.14 8.18 3.83
N VAL A 85 19.10 8.02 2.52
CA VAL A 85 18.26 7.04 1.82
C VAL A 85 19.17 5.93 1.30
N TYR A 86 18.98 4.73 1.81
CA TYR A 86 19.83 3.59 1.49
C TYR A 86 19.31 2.80 0.30
N ASN A 87 20.23 2.10 -0.39
CA ASN A 87 19.94 1.12 -1.43
C ASN A 87 19.05 1.63 -2.57
N VAL A 88 19.24 2.89 -2.98
CA VAL A 88 18.51 3.46 -4.12
C VAL A 88 19.03 2.86 -5.41
N ILE A 89 18.21 2.05 -6.07
CA ILE A 89 18.55 1.38 -7.33
C ILE A 89 18.26 2.32 -8.49
N ILE A 90 19.27 2.76 -9.20
CA ILE A 90 19.10 3.60 -10.40
C ILE A 90 18.76 2.72 -11.60
N LYS A 91 17.59 2.98 -12.20
CA LYS A 91 17.06 2.26 -13.37
C LYS A 91 17.31 3.06 -14.65
N SER A 92 17.58 2.38 -15.76
CA SER A 92 17.93 3.01 -17.05
C SER A 92 16.83 3.93 -17.64
N LYS A 93 15.58 3.76 -17.20
CA LYS A 93 14.43 4.59 -17.63
C LYS A 93 13.96 5.54 -16.54
N GLY A 94 14.84 5.94 -15.63
CA GLY A 94 14.52 6.80 -14.50
C GLY A 94 13.81 6.06 -13.36
N ASN A 95 13.77 6.73 -12.24
CA ASN A 95 13.15 6.27 -11.00
C ASN A 95 11.89 7.09 -10.72
N PRO A 96 10.94 6.55 -9.92
CA PRO A 96 9.87 7.37 -9.34
C PRO A 96 10.48 8.53 -8.55
N ALA A 97 9.78 9.65 -8.53
CA ALA A 97 10.20 10.81 -7.74
C ALA A 97 10.23 10.46 -6.24
N LEU A 98 11.34 10.76 -5.58
CA LEU A 98 11.47 10.61 -4.14
C LEU A 98 10.75 11.77 -3.43
N LYS A 99 10.07 11.49 -2.32
CA LYS A 99 9.57 12.51 -1.39
C LYS A 99 10.32 12.41 -0.08
N ILE A 100 11.00 13.48 0.29
CA ILE A 100 11.90 13.51 1.45
C ILE A 100 11.43 14.62 2.38
N PHE A 101 11.31 14.29 3.68
CA PHE A 101 10.89 15.24 4.70
C PHE A 101 11.99 15.39 5.74
N LEU A 102 12.65 16.55 5.76
CA LEU A 102 13.70 16.84 6.72
C LEU A 102 13.12 17.43 8.01
N ASN A 103 13.69 17.06 9.13
CA ASN A 103 13.37 17.60 10.45
C ASN A 103 14.33 18.73 10.81
N GLU A 104 13.79 19.86 11.34
CA GLU A 104 14.63 20.93 11.88
C GLU A 104 15.54 20.39 13.00
N SER A 105 16.80 20.80 12.98
CA SER A 105 17.77 20.52 14.04
C SER A 105 17.97 21.76 14.89
N SER A 106 17.92 21.60 16.19
CA SER A 106 18.27 22.67 17.16
C SER A 106 19.76 22.69 17.52
N GLU A 107 20.55 21.78 16.98
CA GLU A 107 21.99 21.69 17.30
C GLU A 107 22.86 22.07 16.11
N THR A 108 23.89 22.89 16.38
CA THR A 108 24.99 23.22 15.47
C THR A 108 25.86 22.00 15.22
N LEU A 109 25.98 21.62 13.95
CA LEU A 109 27.02 20.82 13.29
C LEU A 109 28.03 20.06 14.19
N ASP A 110 27.60 18.94 14.76
CA ASP A 110 28.48 17.81 15.01
C ASP A 110 27.98 16.65 14.12
N GLU A 111 28.94 15.92 13.55
CA GLU A 111 28.68 14.83 12.61
C GLU A 111 27.80 13.74 13.28
N VAL A 112 26.49 13.84 13.08
CA VAL A 112 25.56 12.82 13.59
C VAL A 112 25.51 11.71 12.55
N ILE A 113 26.17 10.61 12.80
CA ILE A 113 25.95 9.34 12.10
C ILE A 113 24.56 8.85 12.48
N ILE A 114 23.57 9.16 11.63
CA ILE A 114 22.22 8.63 11.81
C ILE A 114 22.21 7.23 11.21
N THR A 115 22.26 6.22 12.07
CA THR A 115 21.85 4.87 11.71
C THR A 115 20.33 4.91 11.57
N GLU A 116 19.80 4.69 10.36
CA GLU A 116 18.35 4.49 10.19
C GLU A 116 17.92 3.31 11.07
N SER A 117 17.08 3.61 12.02
CA SER A 117 16.38 2.57 12.77
C SER A 117 15.03 2.34 12.10
N PRO A 118 14.62 1.09 11.82
CA PRO A 118 13.26 0.80 11.33
C PRO A 118 12.18 1.24 12.33
N PHE A 119 12.59 1.69 13.51
CA PHE A 119 11.72 2.21 14.56
C PHE A 119 11.69 3.74 14.49
N LYS A 120 10.77 4.31 13.73
CA LYS A 120 10.51 5.76 13.78
C LYS A 120 9.76 6.09 15.06
N LYS A 121 10.32 7.02 15.84
CA LYS A 121 9.64 7.59 17.00
C LYS A 121 8.84 8.81 16.53
N THR A 122 7.57 8.83 16.83
CA THR A 122 6.75 10.04 16.73
C THR A 122 6.31 10.50 18.10
N MET A 123 6.00 11.78 18.26
CA MET A 123 5.51 12.31 19.53
C MET A 123 4.21 11.62 19.99
N GLU A 124 3.41 11.13 19.04
CA GLU A 124 2.12 10.48 19.31
C GLU A 124 2.25 8.98 19.58
N SER A 125 3.29 8.34 19.05
CA SER A 125 3.49 6.90 19.18
C SER A 125 4.99 6.57 19.25
N PRO A 126 5.65 6.78 20.39
CA PRO A 126 7.11 6.74 20.49
C PRO A 126 7.71 5.35 20.46
N LEU A 127 6.94 4.28 20.66
CA LEU A 127 7.48 2.95 20.94
C LEU A 127 7.00 1.82 20.03
N SER A 128 6.10 2.08 19.08
CA SER A 128 5.36 1.00 18.41
C SER A 128 5.16 1.22 16.92
N ILE A 129 5.97 2.07 16.29
CA ILE A 129 5.90 2.32 14.85
C ILE A 129 7.11 1.67 14.18
N ASN A 130 6.82 0.80 13.21
CA ASN A 130 7.78 0.23 12.27
C ASN A 130 7.51 0.81 10.89
N THR A 131 8.54 1.22 10.20
CA THR A 131 8.43 1.76 8.83
C THR A 131 9.31 0.97 7.90
N PHE A 132 8.79 0.68 6.71
CA PHE A 132 9.48 -0.04 5.65
C PHE A 132 9.47 0.77 4.38
N SER A 133 10.61 0.92 3.76
CA SER A 133 10.74 1.44 2.41
C SER A 133 10.37 0.37 1.37
N ALA A 134 10.03 0.80 0.15
CA ALA A 134 9.79 -0.11 -0.96
C ALA A 134 10.98 -1.06 -1.22
N VAL A 135 12.21 -0.56 -1.07
CA VAL A 135 13.43 -1.34 -1.31
C VAL A 135 13.61 -2.45 -0.27
N GLU A 136 13.33 -2.17 1.00
CA GLU A 136 13.37 -3.18 2.06
C GLU A 136 12.34 -4.28 1.80
N ILE A 137 11.13 -3.91 1.37
CA ILE A 137 10.06 -4.86 1.04
C ILE A 137 10.46 -5.72 -0.17
N GLU A 138 10.97 -5.12 -1.25
CA GLU A 138 11.39 -5.84 -2.46
C GLU A 138 12.57 -6.80 -2.21
N SER A 139 13.49 -6.43 -1.33
CA SER A 139 14.68 -7.23 -1.00
C SER A 139 14.46 -8.26 0.10
N TYR A 140 13.30 -8.24 0.77
CA TYR A 140 13.05 -9.13 1.91
C TYR A 140 12.97 -10.61 1.46
N PRO A 141 13.81 -11.51 1.99
CA PRO A 141 13.83 -12.91 1.61
C PRO A 141 12.51 -13.61 1.93
N GLY A 142 11.94 -14.31 0.96
CA GLY A 142 10.68 -15.04 1.15
C GLY A 142 9.41 -14.23 1.10
N ALA A 143 9.47 -12.89 0.95
CA ALA A 143 8.30 -12.05 0.82
C ALA A 143 7.50 -12.33 -0.46
N ASN A 144 8.17 -12.76 -1.50
CA ASN A 144 7.55 -13.11 -2.78
C ASN A 144 6.62 -12.00 -3.32
N ASN A 145 7.07 -10.74 -3.20
CA ASN A 145 6.32 -9.53 -3.53
C ASN A 145 5.00 -9.34 -2.75
N ASP A 146 4.90 -9.89 -1.57
CA ASP A 146 3.75 -9.77 -0.70
C ASP A 146 4.13 -9.01 0.57
N ILE A 147 3.61 -7.79 0.70
CA ILE A 147 3.90 -6.92 1.83
C ILE A 147 3.51 -7.56 3.18
N THR A 148 2.45 -8.37 3.17
CA THR A 148 1.96 -9.00 4.38
C THR A 148 3.00 -9.96 4.97
N LYS A 149 3.76 -10.66 4.10
CA LYS A 149 4.84 -11.56 4.53
C LYS A 149 5.99 -10.80 5.18
N VAL A 150 6.31 -9.61 4.69
CA VAL A 150 7.32 -8.73 5.32
C VAL A 150 6.85 -8.28 6.69
N VAL A 151 5.61 -7.80 6.78
CA VAL A 151 5.02 -7.34 8.03
C VAL A 151 4.95 -8.47 9.07
N GLN A 152 4.56 -9.68 8.66
CA GLN A 152 4.50 -10.87 9.56
C GLN A 152 5.85 -11.24 10.19
N SER A 153 6.98 -10.81 9.63
CA SER A 153 8.31 -11.09 10.19
C SER A 153 8.69 -10.18 11.36
N MET A 154 7.90 -9.17 11.65
CA MET A 154 8.19 -8.20 12.69
C MET A 154 7.99 -8.75 14.11
N PRO A 155 8.75 -8.25 15.10
CA PRO A 155 8.54 -8.61 16.49
C PRO A 155 7.13 -8.29 16.97
N GLY A 156 6.51 -9.24 17.67
CA GLY A 156 5.14 -9.10 18.18
C GLY A 156 4.04 -9.43 17.19
N LEU A 157 4.39 -9.85 15.98
CA LEU A 157 3.46 -10.39 15.01
C LEU A 157 3.62 -11.90 14.87
N SER A 158 2.52 -12.57 14.58
CA SER A 158 2.49 -14.00 14.35
C SER A 158 1.84 -14.30 12.99
N PRO A 159 2.39 -15.25 12.23
CA PRO A 159 1.68 -15.76 11.06
C PRO A 159 0.45 -16.55 11.50
N SER A 160 -0.51 -16.74 10.59
CA SER A 160 -1.64 -17.63 10.82
C SER A 160 -1.20 -19.09 11.04
N ILE A 161 -1.99 -19.84 11.78
CA ILE A 161 -1.76 -21.27 11.98
C ILE A 161 -1.73 -21.98 10.63
N GLY A 162 -0.68 -22.78 10.38
CA GLY A 162 -0.48 -23.51 9.12
C GLY A 162 0.22 -22.71 8.02
N GLY A 163 0.45 -21.40 8.17
CA GLY A 163 1.26 -20.57 7.24
C GLY A 163 0.66 -20.32 5.84
N PHE A 164 -0.55 -20.82 5.57
CA PHE A 164 -1.21 -20.71 4.25
C PHE A 164 -1.95 -19.37 4.05
N ARG A 165 -2.16 -18.59 5.11
CA ARG A 165 -2.88 -17.31 5.07
C ARG A 165 -1.95 -16.16 5.43
N ASN A 166 -2.29 -14.99 4.91
CA ASN A 166 -1.60 -13.74 5.16
C ASN A 166 -2.24 -12.95 6.31
N ASP A 167 -2.81 -13.60 7.29
CA ASP A 167 -3.39 -12.94 8.45
C ASP A 167 -2.30 -12.18 9.21
N ILE A 168 -2.57 -10.92 9.54
CA ILE A 168 -1.71 -10.12 10.40
C ILE A 168 -2.25 -10.22 11.82
N ILE A 169 -1.59 -11.02 12.64
CA ILE A 169 -1.96 -11.27 14.02
C ILE A 169 -0.98 -10.50 14.92
N ILE A 170 -1.45 -9.44 15.54
CA ILE A 170 -0.63 -8.57 16.39
C ILE A 170 -0.93 -8.90 17.86
N ARG A 171 0.09 -9.39 18.59
CA ARG A 171 0.00 -9.71 20.03
C ARG A 171 -1.21 -10.58 20.42
N GLY A 172 -1.57 -11.51 19.52
CA GLY A 172 -2.69 -12.43 19.74
C GLY A 172 -4.08 -11.90 19.38
N GLY A 173 -4.18 -10.69 18.81
CA GLY A 173 -5.44 -10.14 18.30
C GLY A 173 -5.90 -10.82 17.00
N ALA A 174 -7.18 -10.70 16.68
CA ALA A 174 -7.73 -11.24 15.45
C ALA A 174 -7.32 -10.41 14.20
N PRO A 175 -7.26 -11.01 13.00
CA PRO A 175 -6.85 -10.29 11.78
C PRO A 175 -7.72 -9.07 11.44
N ASN A 176 -8.98 -9.07 11.79
CA ASN A 176 -9.93 -7.98 11.59
C ASN A 176 -9.83 -6.85 12.63
N GLU A 177 -8.94 -6.95 13.60
CA GLU A 177 -8.66 -5.91 14.58
C GLU A 177 -7.61 -4.90 14.07
N THR A 178 -6.98 -5.17 12.94
CA THR A 178 -6.03 -4.28 12.26
C THR A 178 -6.76 -3.47 11.19
N VAL A 179 -6.55 -2.16 11.19
CA VAL A 179 -7.12 -1.24 10.20
C VAL A 179 -6.07 -0.88 9.16
N TYR A 180 -6.49 -0.84 7.90
CA TYR A 180 -5.60 -0.61 6.75
C TYR A 180 -5.92 0.72 6.08
N TYR A 181 -4.88 1.50 5.77
CA TYR A 181 -5.00 2.76 5.07
C TYR A 181 -4.12 2.79 3.82
N LEU A 182 -4.66 3.30 2.72
CA LEU A 182 -3.96 3.55 1.46
C LEU A 182 -4.05 5.06 1.15
N ASP A 183 -2.93 5.79 1.25
CA ASP A 183 -2.89 7.27 1.15
C ASP A 183 -3.91 7.98 2.07
N GLY A 184 -4.15 7.42 3.27
CA GLY A 184 -5.11 7.94 4.24
C GLY A 184 -6.57 7.56 3.99
N ILE A 185 -6.87 6.79 2.95
CA ILE A 185 -8.16 6.17 2.68
C ILE A 185 -8.17 4.78 3.31
N GLU A 186 -9.17 4.52 4.13
CA GLU A 186 -9.34 3.21 4.75
C GLU A 186 -9.82 2.17 3.73
N ILE A 187 -9.15 1.01 3.70
CA ILE A 187 -9.50 -0.12 2.85
C ILE A 187 -9.91 -1.31 3.73
N PRO A 188 -10.91 -2.10 3.34
CA PRO A 188 -11.48 -3.14 4.21
C PRO A 188 -10.52 -4.32 4.43
N ASN A 189 -9.74 -4.66 3.43
CA ASN A 189 -8.75 -5.73 3.48
C ASN A 189 -7.62 -5.50 2.48
N ILE A 190 -6.56 -6.29 2.59
CA ILE A 190 -5.36 -6.22 1.75
C ILE A 190 -5.04 -7.55 1.07
N ASN A 191 -5.94 -8.54 1.17
CA ASN A 191 -5.72 -9.89 0.69
C ASN A 191 -6.84 -10.38 -0.23
N HIS A 192 -6.49 -11.25 -1.17
CA HIS A 192 -7.42 -12.04 -1.97
C HIS A 192 -8.14 -13.10 -1.11
N PHE A 193 -9.34 -13.49 -1.50
CA PHE A 193 -10.13 -14.55 -0.86
C PHE A 193 -10.36 -14.30 0.64
N SER A 194 -10.52 -13.06 1.04
CA SER A 194 -10.87 -12.72 2.41
C SER A 194 -12.32 -13.09 2.68
N THR A 195 -12.61 -13.63 3.85
CA THR A 195 -13.99 -13.90 4.26
C THR A 195 -14.61 -12.64 4.83
N GLN A 196 -15.96 -12.53 4.80
CA GLN A 196 -16.70 -11.43 5.40
C GLN A 196 -16.29 -11.23 6.87
N GLY A 197 -16.03 -9.98 7.25
CA GLY A 197 -15.57 -9.63 8.60
C GLY A 197 -14.15 -10.08 8.93
N SER A 198 -13.36 -10.51 7.94
CA SER A 198 -11.94 -10.88 8.10
C SER A 198 -11.07 -10.20 7.08
N ALA A 199 -9.92 -9.67 7.51
CA ALA A 199 -8.93 -9.09 6.62
C ALA A 199 -7.88 -10.11 6.11
N GLY A 200 -7.95 -11.37 6.57
CA GLY A 200 -7.02 -12.42 6.19
C GLY A 200 -7.38 -13.12 4.88
N GLY A 201 -6.35 -13.56 4.15
CA GLY A 201 -6.49 -14.31 2.90
C GLY A 201 -5.15 -14.96 2.53
N PRO A 202 -5.10 -15.82 1.50
CA PRO A 202 -3.86 -16.55 1.17
C PRO A 202 -2.81 -15.70 0.45
N ARG A 203 -3.18 -14.57 -0.15
CA ARG A 203 -2.30 -13.74 -0.98
C ARG A 203 -2.63 -12.25 -0.85
N GLY A 204 -1.60 -11.40 -0.78
CA GLY A 204 -1.76 -9.95 -0.76
C GLY A 204 -2.16 -9.36 -2.11
N MET A 205 -3.12 -8.44 -2.11
CA MET A 205 -3.58 -7.73 -3.31
C MET A 205 -2.87 -6.38 -3.54
N ILE A 206 -2.15 -5.85 -2.55
CA ILE A 206 -1.44 -4.57 -2.70
C ILE A 206 -0.18 -4.78 -3.54
N ASN A 207 -0.04 -4.02 -4.63
CA ASN A 207 1.14 -4.07 -5.48
C ASN A 207 2.26 -3.20 -4.90
N ILE A 208 3.37 -3.84 -4.51
CA ILE A 208 4.52 -3.13 -3.94
C ILE A 208 5.18 -2.13 -4.89
N SER A 209 4.98 -2.26 -6.22
CA SER A 209 5.47 -1.27 -7.19
C SER A 209 4.86 0.13 -7.00
N PHE A 210 3.75 0.25 -6.28
CA PHE A 210 3.10 1.52 -5.90
C PHE A 210 3.64 2.09 -4.60
N ILE A 211 4.24 1.26 -3.76
CA ILE A 211 4.55 1.63 -2.39
C ILE A 211 5.81 2.51 -2.37
N GLN A 212 5.72 3.58 -1.63
CA GLN A 212 6.84 4.42 -1.22
C GLN A 212 7.29 4.04 0.20
N GLU A 213 6.34 3.95 1.12
CA GLU A 213 6.58 3.63 2.53
C GLU A 213 5.39 2.85 3.09
N VAL A 214 5.66 1.93 4.01
CA VAL A 214 4.64 1.25 4.80
C VAL A 214 4.91 1.51 6.26
N THR A 215 3.91 1.96 7.00
CA THR A 215 3.99 2.22 8.43
C THR A 215 3.07 1.28 9.18
N LEU A 216 3.63 0.48 10.08
CA LEU A 216 2.90 -0.37 11.03
C LEU A 216 2.94 0.24 12.43
N SER A 217 1.78 0.52 13.01
CA SER A 217 1.63 0.87 14.42
C SER A 217 0.95 -0.27 15.16
N THR A 218 1.57 -0.77 16.24
CA THR A 218 1.10 -1.93 17.01
C THR A 218 0.56 -1.58 18.39
N SER A 219 0.56 -0.32 18.76
CA SER A 219 -0.03 0.21 20.02
C SER A 219 0.00 1.73 20.05
N ALA A 220 -0.61 2.32 21.07
CA ALA A 220 -0.65 3.76 21.31
C ALA A 220 -1.12 4.55 20.07
N PHE A 221 -2.23 4.12 19.49
CA PHE A 221 -2.80 4.75 18.30
C PHE A 221 -3.23 6.19 18.60
N GLY A 222 -2.95 7.10 17.66
CA GLY A 222 -3.46 8.47 17.73
C GLY A 222 -4.98 8.50 17.71
N ALA A 223 -5.59 9.51 18.35
CA ALA A 223 -7.04 9.68 18.38
C ALA A 223 -7.68 9.85 16.98
N GLU A 224 -6.86 10.05 15.95
CA GLU A 224 -7.29 10.15 14.55
C GLU A 224 -7.81 8.82 13.95
N TYR A 225 -7.47 7.68 14.56
CA TYR A 225 -7.88 6.36 14.09
C TYR A 225 -9.11 5.89 14.83
N ASP A 226 -10.11 5.47 14.07
CA ASP A 226 -11.28 4.78 14.60
C ASP A 226 -11.09 3.26 14.46
N ASN A 227 -11.58 2.51 15.46
CA ASN A 227 -11.62 1.06 15.50
C ASN A 227 -10.32 0.23 15.51
N PRO A 228 -9.07 0.73 15.54
CA PRO A 228 -7.94 -0.17 15.68
C PRO A 228 -7.94 -0.81 17.08
N LEU A 229 -7.99 -2.13 17.13
CA LEU A 229 -7.85 -2.89 18.37
C LEU A 229 -6.44 -3.45 18.52
N SER A 230 -5.86 -3.94 17.42
CA SER A 230 -4.53 -4.57 17.43
C SER A 230 -3.47 -3.77 16.66
N GLY A 231 -3.82 -3.15 15.56
CA GLY A 231 -2.85 -2.42 14.72
C GLY A 231 -3.45 -1.44 13.72
N VAL A 232 -2.58 -0.55 13.24
CA VAL A 232 -2.81 0.30 12.08
C VAL A 232 -1.70 0.07 11.08
N LEU A 233 -2.04 -0.32 9.86
CA LEU A 233 -1.11 -0.47 8.75
C LEU A 233 -1.44 0.56 7.67
N SER A 234 -0.50 1.48 7.44
CA SER A 234 -0.65 2.55 6.46
C SER A 234 0.32 2.37 5.31
N PHE A 235 -0.20 2.47 4.11
CA PHE A 235 0.54 2.39 2.86
C PHE A 235 0.56 3.78 2.21
N ASP A 236 1.74 4.36 2.08
CA ASP A 236 1.94 5.57 1.32
C ASP A 236 2.41 5.22 -0.09
N GLN A 237 1.65 5.63 -1.09
CA GLN A 237 1.91 5.35 -2.49
C GLN A 237 2.74 6.47 -3.13
N LYS A 238 3.64 6.11 -4.04
CA LYS A 238 4.31 7.07 -4.92
C LYS A 238 3.31 7.73 -5.89
N ASP A 239 3.63 8.91 -6.39
CA ASP A 239 2.74 9.69 -7.25
C ASP A 239 2.88 9.38 -8.75
N GLY A 240 3.74 8.43 -9.13
CA GLY A 240 4.11 8.18 -10.53
C GLY A 240 5.26 9.06 -11.01
N ASN A 241 5.87 8.68 -12.13
CA ASN A 241 7.04 9.37 -12.69
C ASN A 241 6.60 10.69 -13.37
N PRO A 242 7.07 11.87 -12.93
CA PRO A 242 6.70 13.13 -13.55
C PRO A 242 7.46 13.42 -14.84
N ASN A 243 8.59 12.75 -15.09
CA ASN A 243 9.52 13.11 -16.17
C ASN A 243 9.23 12.35 -17.47
N GLN A 244 8.83 11.09 -17.37
CA GLN A 244 8.61 10.25 -18.56
C GLN A 244 7.66 9.08 -18.25
N PHE A 245 7.09 8.50 -19.30
CA PHE A 245 6.39 7.23 -19.19
C PHE A 245 7.38 6.10 -18.93
N ALA A 246 7.09 5.30 -17.91
CA ALA A 246 7.82 4.11 -17.58
C ALA A 246 6.85 2.92 -17.43
N GLY A 247 7.34 1.74 -17.71
CA GLY A 247 6.59 0.50 -17.52
C GLY A 247 7.45 -0.60 -16.91
N ASN A 248 6.82 -1.44 -16.12
CA ASN A 248 7.43 -2.61 -15.52
C ASN A 248 6.56 -3.82 -15.85
N PHE A 249 7.17 -4.86 -16.40
CA PHE A 249 6.56 -6.19 -16.51
C PHE A 249 7.26 -7.11 -15.51
N ARG A 250 6.49 -7.70 -14.63
CA ARG A 250 6.97 -8.66 -13.64
C ARG A 250 6.27 -10.00 -13.85
N THR A 251 7.04 -11.05 -13.83
CA THR A 251 6.50 -12.42 -13.84
C THR A 251 7.21 -13.23 -12.77
N GLY A 252 6.45 -14.03 -12.05
CA GLY A 252 6.93 -14.92 -10.99
C GLY A 252 6.38 -16.33 -11.19
N VAL A 253 6.50 -17.16 -10.17
CA VAL A 253 5.99 -18.54 -10.20
C VAL A 253 4.47 -18.60 -10.10
N THR A 254 3.84 -17.59 -9.52
CA THR A 254 2.42 -17.59 -9.14
C THR A 254 1.57 -16.60 -9.91
N GLU A 255 2.18 -15.52 -10.42
CA GLU A 255 1.47 -14.41 -11.03
C GLU A 255 2.33 -13.63 -12.02
N SER A 256 1.69 -12.92 -12.93
CA SER A 256 2.30 -11.89 -13.76
C SER A 256 1.57 -10.57 -13.62
N GLY A 257 2.31 -9.49 -13.72
CA GLY A 257 1.75 -8.14 -13.62
C GLY A 257 2.46 -7.14 -14.50
N ILE A 258 1.71 -6.13 -14.89
CA ILE A 258 2.22 -4.96 -15.58
C ILE A 258 1.94 -3.72 -14.73
N THR A 259 2.88 -2.80 -14.71
CA THR A 259 2.71 -1.50 -14.07
C THR A 259 3.17 -0.43 -15.04
N PHE A 260 2.37 0.62 -15.21
CA PHE A 260 2.71 1.80 -16.01
C PHE A 260 2.62 3.03 -15.14
N GLU A 261 3.54 3.95 -15.32
CA GLU A 261 3.54 5.24 -14.65
C GLU A 261 4.04 6.34 -15.58
N GLY A 262 3.59 7.57 -15.36
CA GLY A 262 4.04 8.69 -16.17
C GLY A 262 3.20 9.95 -16.01
N PRO A 263 3.61 11.04 -16.69
CA PRO A 263 2.88 12.30 -16.72
C PRO A 263 1.60 12.17 -17.56
N VAL A 264 0.52 12.83 -17.14
CA VAL A 264 -0.75 12.90 -17.88
C VAL A 264 -0.94 14.33 -18.37
N PHE A 265 -1.33 14.50 -19.63
CA PHE A 265 -1.60 15.81 -20.25
C PHE A 265 -0.41 16.80 -20.22
N ASN A 266 0.81 16.28 -20.39
CA ASN A 266 2.00 17.12 -20.45
C ASN A 266 2.07 17.87 -21.79
N LYS A 267 2.04 19.20 -21.75
CA LYS A 267 2.41 20.04 -22.88
C LYS A 267 3.92 20.33 -22.78
N SER A 268 4.59 20.21 -23.91
CA SER A 268 6.03 20.49 -23.99
C SER A 268 6.35 21.90 -23.47
N GLY A 269 7.18 21.98 -22.42
CA GLY A 269 7.63 23.24 -21.81
C GLY A 269 6.80 23.73 -20.62
N GLU A 270 5.77 23.00 -20.17
CA GLU A 270 5.02 23.31 -18.95
C GLU A 270 5.39 22.33 -17.82
N ASP A 271 5.26 22.78 -16.57
CA ASP A 271 5.41 21.91 -15.39
C ASP A 271 4.38 20.78 -15.41
N VAL A 272 4.82 19.57 -15.06
CA VAL A 272 3.94 18.42 -14.97
C VAL A 272 3.11 18.51 -13.70
N ASN A 273 1.83 18.82 -13.86
CA ASN A 273 0.89 18.93 -12.74
C ASN A 273 0.14 17.63 -12.45
N THR A 274 0.13 16.68 -13.39
CA THR A 274 -0.62 15.42 -13.24
C THR A 274 0.26 14.24 -13.59
N THR A 275 0.34 13.30 -12.65
CA THR A 275 0.99 12.00 -12.85
C THR A 275 0.02 10.87 -12.59
N MET A 276 0.28 9.72 -13.19
CA MET A 276 -0.48 8.51 -12.94
C MET A 276 0.43 7.30 -12.72
N ILE A 277 -0.07 6.34 -12.00
CA ILE A 277 0.45 4.98 -11.93
C ILE A 277 -0.73 4.01 -11.98
N PHE A 278 -0.59 2.96 -12.77
CA PHE A 278 -1.61 1.93 -12.97
C PHE A 278 -0.96 0.56 -12.99
N SER A 279 -1.59 -0.44 -12.40
CA SER A 279 -1.17 -1.83 -12.42
C SER A 279 -2.34 -2.78 -12.64
N LEU A 280 -2.05 -3.87 -13.33
CA LEU A 280 -2.93 -5.03 -13.48
C LEU A 280 -2.09 -6.28 -13.24
N ARG A 281 -2.58 -7.19 -12.36
CA ARG A 281 -1.96 -8.50 -12.12
C ARG A 281 -2.95 -9.62 -12.40
N LYS A 282 -2.42 -10.75 -12.87
CA LYS A 282 -3.14 -12.00 -13.10
C LYS A 282 -2.41 -13.14 -12.44
N SER A 283 -3.12 -13.91 -11.63
CA SER A 283 -2.66 -15.18 -11.09
C SER A 283 -2.69 -16.28 -12.14
N TYR A 284 -1.79 -17.23 -11.99
CA TYR A 284 -1.83 -18.53 -12.67
C TYR A 284 -1.54 -19.68 -11.72
N LEU A 285 -1.83 -19.49 -10.43
CA LEU A 285 -1.71 -20.52 -9.39
C LEU A 285 -2.49 -21.79 -9.75
N GLN A 286 -3.61 -21.65 -10.45
CA GLN A 286 -4.40 -22.77 -10.95
C GLN A 286 -3.56 -23.77 -11.78
N PHE A 287 -2.67 -23.28 -12.66
CA PHE A 287 -1.80 -24.14 -13.48
C PHE A 287 -0.72 -24.81 -12.63
N LEU A 288 -0.12 -24.09 -11.69
CA LEU A 288 0.87 -24.64 -10.78
C LEU A 288 0.25 -25.75 -9.93
N PHE A 289 -0.93 -25.51 -9.36
CA PHE A 289 -1.64 -26.47 -8.51
C PHE A 289 -2.10 -27.69 -9.30
N LYS A 290 -2.53 -27.51 -10.55
CA LYS A 290 -2.79 -28.63 -11.47
C LYS A 290 -1.54 -29.47 -11.71
N PHE A 291 -0.41 -28.84 -11.96
CA PHE A 291 0.87 -29.53 -12.23
C PHE A 291 1.37 -30.35 -11.04
N ILE A 292 1.17 -29.89 -9.80
CA ILE A 292 1.58 -30.61 -8.58
C ILE A 292 0.46 -31.51 -8.00
N GLY A 293 -0.64 -31.72 -8.74
CA GLY A 293 -1.71 -32.63 -8.35
C GLY A 293 -2.60 -32.14 -7.19
N VAL A 294 -2.59 -30.83 -6.88
CA VAL A 294 -3.47 -30.25 -5.85
C VAL A 294 -4.84 -29.96 -6.47
N PRO A 295 -5.98 -30.39 -5.83
CA PRO A 295 -7.30 -30.33 -6.43
C PRO A 295 -7.98 -28.95 -6.36
N ILE A 296 -7.29 -27.89 -5.99
CA ILE A 296 -7.82 -26.54 -5.90
C ILE A 296 -7.27 -25.64 -7.01
N ARG A 297 -8.09 -24.68 -7.44
CA ARG A 297 -7.80 -23.79 -8.58
C ARG A 297 -8.03 -22.34 -8.19
N PRO A 298 -7.16 -21.72 -7.37
CA PRO A 298 -7.24 -20.30 -7.10
C PRO A 298 -6.87 -19.49 -8.34
N ASP A 299 -7.73 -18.60 -8.72
CA ASP A 299 -7.55 -17.67 -9.82
C ASP A 299 -7.94 -16.27 -9.38
N TYR A 300 -7.15 -15.26 -9.71
CA TYR A 300 -7.50 -13.88 -9.42
C TYR A 300 -6.94 -12.91 -10.44
N TRP A 301 -7.64 -11.78 -10.54
CA TRP A 301 -7.16 -10.54 -11.10
C TRP A 301 -7.13 -9.50 -9.99
N ASP A 302 -6.15 -8.63 -9.99
CA ASP A 302 -6.21 -7.40 -9.24
C ASP A 302 -5.74 -6.21 -10.05
N TYR A 303 -6.20 -5.06 -9.64
CA TYR A 303 -5.83 -3.79 -10.22
C TYR A 303 -5.60 -2.76 -9.12
N GLN A 304 -4.66 -1.85 -9.39
CA GLN A 304 -4.39 -0.71 -8.52
C GLN A 304 -4.05 0.48 -9.41
N TRP A 305 -4.54 1.66 -9.04
CA TRP A 305 -4.24 2.87 -9.77
C TRP A 305 -4.25 4.09 -8.84
N LYS A 306 -3.43 5.09 -9.20
CA LYS A 306 -3.40 6.40 -8.56
C LYS A 306 -3.19 7.46 -9.63
N ILE A 307 -3.95 8.55 -9.53
CA ILE A 307 -3.74 9.78 -10.28
C ILE A 307 -3.49 10.89 -9.26
N HIS A 308 -2.33 11.51 -9.34
CA HIS A 308 -1.96 12.66 -8.53
C HIS A 308 -2.05 13.92 -9.37
N HIS A 309 -2.74 14.96 -8.87
CA HIS A 309 -2.87 16.24 -9.54
C HIS A 309 -2.52 17.40 -8.59
N LYS A 310 -1.51 18.18 -8.94
CA LYS A 310 -1.14 19.44 -8.26
C LYS A 310 -1.99 20.56 -8.85
N ILE A 311 -2.97 21.08 -8.10
CA ILE A 311 -3.77 22.22 -8.52
C ILE A 311 -2.93 23.49 -8.47
N ASP A 312 -2.21 23.66 -7.36
CA ASP A 312 -1.25 24.74 -7.11
C ASP A 312 -0.24 24.31 -6.02
N LYS A 313 0.66 25.20 -5.62
CA LYS A 313 1.67 24.92 -4.59
C LYS A 313 1.11 24.58 -3.21
N TYR A 314 -0.18 24.86 -2.96
CA TYR A 314 -0.83 24.59 -1.69
C TYR A 314 -1.83 23.44 -1.76
N ASN A 315 -2.34 23.12 -2.95
CA ASN A 315 -3.44 22.18 -3.13
C ASN A 315 -3.06 21.04 -4.06
N SER A 316 -3.30 19.81 -3.63
CA SER A 316 -3.20 18.62 -4.46
C SER A 316 -4.38 17.69 -4.23
N ILE A 317 -4.74 16.95 -5.27
CA ILE A 317 -5.79 15.93 -5.24
C ILE A 317 -5.19 14.60 -5.67
N ASN A 318 -5.55 13.54 -4.96
CA ASN A 318 -5.28 12.15 -5.38
C ASN A 318 -6.61 11.46 -5.66
N PHE A 319 -6.66 10.74 -6.77
CA PHE A 319 -7.67 9.74 -7.04
C PHE A 319 -7.00 8.39 -6.94
N ILE A 320 -7.57 7.47 -6.19
CA ILE A 320 -7.01 6.13 -6.01
C ILE A 320 -8.08 5.06 -6.20
N GLY A 321 -7.64 3.90 -6.65
CA GLY A 321 -8.46 2.71 -6.67
C GLY A 321 -7.63 1.46 -6.53
N VAL A 322 -8.19 0.47 -5.84
CA VAL A 322 -7.64 -0.86 -5.66
C VAL A 322 -8.77 -1.87 -5.62
N GLY A 323 -8.56 -3.02 -6.23
CA GLY A 323 -9.58 -4.06 -6.18
C GLY A 323 -9.12 -5.39 -6.75
N SER A 324 -9.94 -6.42 -6.53
CA SER A 324 -9.72 -7.77 -7.02
C SER A 324 -10.99 -8.44 -7.51
N ILE A 325 -10.79 -9.41 -8.39
CA ILE A 325 -11.80 -10.37 -8.84
C ILE A 325 -11.20 -11.74 -8.58
N ASP A 326 -11.80 -12.48 -7.66
CA ASP A 326 -11.27 -13.73 -7.14
C ASP A 326 -12.22 -14.88 -7.46
N ASP A 327 -11.68 -15.97 -8.01
CA ASP A 327 -12.37 -17.22 -8.28
C ASP A 327 -11.56 -18.39 -7.69
N PHE A 328 -12.15 -19.07 -6.72
CA PHE A 328 -11.55 -20.22 -6.09
C PHE A 328 -12.44 -21.41 -6.37
N SER A 329 -12.04 -22.22 -7.33
CA SER A 329 -12.74 -23.42 -7.78
C SER A 329 -11.95 -24.69 -7.48
N VAL A 330 -12.50 -25.83 -7.82
CA VAL A 330 -11.91 -27.14 -7.64
C VAL A 330 -11.91 -27.93 -8.95
N GLU A 331 -10.89 -28.79 -9.15
CA GLU A 331 -10.78 -29.68 -10.30
C GLU A 331 -10.14 -30.98 -9.83
N ALA A 332 -10.66 -32.13 -10.26
CA ALA A 332 -10.06 -33.42 -9.94
C ALA A 332 -8.67 -33.55 -10.60
N PRO A 333 -7.62 -33.92 -9.84
CA PRO A 333 -6.33 -34.27 -10.43
C PRO A 333 -6.38 -35.61 -11.16
N ASP A 334 -5.37 -35.89 -12.00
CA ASP A 334 -5.31 -37.12 -12.78
C ASP A 334 -5.25 -38.38 -11.89
N ASP A 335 -4.53 -38.29 -10.75
CA ASP A 335 -4.42 -39.36 -9.76
C ASP A 335 -5.33 -39.06 -8.56
N PHE A 336 -6.64 -39.11 -8.77
CA PHE A 336 -7.65 -38.74 -7.76
C PHE A 336 -7.91 -39.90 -6.79
N ASP A 337 -7.56 -39.74 -5.53
CA ASP A 337 -7.71 -40.73 -4.48
C ASP A 337 -8.70 -40.28 -3.36
N ALA A 338 -8.93 -41.20 -2.42
CA ALA A 338 -9.87 -40.95 -1.31
C ALA A 338 -9.41 -39.80 -0.39
N GLU A 339 -8.11 -39.55 -0.23
CA GLU A 339 -7.58 -38.45 0.56
C GLU A 339 -7.83 -37.11 -0.13
N GLN A 340 -7.65 -37.06 -1.42
CA GLN A 340 -7.94 -35.86 -2.22
C GLN A 340 -9.44 -35.59 -2.30
N GLN A 341 -10.27 -36.62 -2.39
CA GLN A 341 -11.71 -36.51 -2.28
C GLN A 341 -12.13 -35.87 -0.94
N ALA A 342 -11.60 -36.37 0.18
CA ALA A 342 -11.91 -35.83 1.50
C ALA A 342 -11.43 -34.37 1.67
N LYS A 343 -10.32 -33.99 1.04
CA LYS A 343 -9.87 -32.60 0.98
C LYS A 343 -10.84 -31.71 0.19
N LEU A 344 -11.29 -32.19 -0.98
CA LEU A 344 -12.24 -31.45 -1.82
C LEU A 344 -13.59 -31.18 -1.12
N GLU A 345 -14.09 -32.14 -0.35
CA GLU A 345 -15.36 -31.98 0.38
C GLU A 345 -15.29 -30.90 1.46
N GLN A 346 -14.10 -30.55 1.93
CA GLN A 346 -13.88 -29.52 2.94
C GLN A 346 -13.60 -28.14 2.36
N VAL A 347 -13.19 -28.06 1.09
CA VAL A 347 -12.79 -26.81 0.43
C VAL A 347 -14.02 -26.07 -0.10
N PRO A 348 -14.21 -24.79 0.22
CA PRO A 348 -15.29 -24.02 -0.35
C PRO A 348 -14.98 -23.58 -1.79
N ILE A 349 -16.02 -23.35 -2.57
CA ILE A 349 -15.95 -22.57 -3.81
C ILE A 349 -16.23 -21.11 -3.46
N ILE A 350 -15.32 -20.20 -3.87
CA ILE A 350 -15.41 -18.79 -3.50
C ILE A 350 -15.38 -17.95 -4.78
N LYS A 351 -16.38 -17.07 -4.94
CA LYS A 351 -16.38 -16.02 -5.96
C LYS A 351 -16.49 -14.68 -5.26
N GLN A 352 -15.45 -13.85 -5.40
CA GLN A 352 -15.37 -12.61 -4.65
C GLN A 352 -14.98 -11.45 -5.56
N ASN A 353 -15.51 -10.27 -5.25
CA ASN A 353 -15.13 -9.02 -5.89
C ASN A 353 -14.95 -7.96 -4.82
N THR A 354 -13.77 -7.37 -4.77
CA THR A 354 -13.42 -6.29 -3.85
C THR A 354 -13.04 -5.06 -4.66
N THR A 355 -13.60 -3.92 -4.30
CA THR A 355 -13.29 -2.62 -4.92
C THR A 355 -13.27 -1.54 -3.88
N THR A 356 -12.19 -0.78 -3.84
CA THR A 356 -12.10 0.50 -3.13
C THR A 356 -11.78 1.59 -4.14
N ALA A 357 -12.51 2.68 -4.09
CA ALA A 357 -12.20 3.90 -4.83
C ALA A 357 -12.32 5.12 -3.92
N GLY A 358 -11.45 6.10 -4.13
CA GLY A 358 -11.51 7.30 -3.29
C GLY A 358 -10.79 8.49 -3.91
N ILE A 359 -11.10 9.63 -3.33
CA ILE A 359 -10.49 10.92 -3.65
C ILE A 359 -9.99 11.54 -2.35
N SER A 360 -8.78 12.05 -2.34
CA SER A 360 -8.25 12.83 -1.23
C SER A 360 -7.74 14.18 -1.70
N TRP A 361 -8.14 15.23 -0.99
CA TRP A 361 -7.68 16.59 -1.20
C TRP A 361 -6.79 17.01 -0.03
N LYS A 362 -5.57 17.42 -0.33
CA LYS A 362 -4.60 17.96 0.62
C LYS A 362 -4.42 19.43 0.35
N ARG A 363 -4.65 20.25 1.37
CA ARG A 363 -4.46 21.71 1.35
C ARG A 363 -3.45 22.12 2.41
N LYS A 364 -2.31 22.65 1.99
CA LYS A 364 -1.34 23.30 2.88
C LYS A 364 -1.83 24.69 3.25
N TYR A 365 -1.72 25.09 4.50
CA TYR A 365 -2.11 26.44 4.90
C TYR A 365 -1.09 27.48 4.43
N LYS A 366 -1.58 28.63 3.94
CA LYS A 366 -0.71 29.70 3.41
C LYS A 366 0.25 30.28 4.46
N ASN A 367 -0.09 30.18 5.75
CA ASN A 367 0.79 30.58 6.86
C ASN A 367 1.88 29.55 7.17
N GLN A 368 1.99 28.49 6.38
CA GLN A 368 3.02 27.45 6.51
C GLN A 368 3.00 26.65 7.83
N LYS A 369 1.88 26.72 8.57
CA LYS A 369 1.76 26.11 9.91
C LYS A 369 0.76 24.97 9.96
N GLY A 370 0.71 24.17 8.87
CA GLY A 370 -0.11 22.98 8.85
C GLY A 370 -0.83 22.70 7.55
N GLN A 371 -1.75 21.74 7.61
CA GLN A 371 -2.49 21.26 6.46
C GLN A 371 -3.86 20.73 6.83
N LEU A 372 -4.76 20.76 5.86
CA LEU A 372 -6.06 20.08 5.88
C LEU A 372 -6.01 18.92 4.89
N ILE A 373 -6.51 17.77 5.30
CA ILE A 373 -6.68 16.58 4.44
C ILE A 373 -8.15 16.18 4.52
N THR A 374 -8.79 16.07 3.37
CA THR A 374 -10.16 15.58 3.25
C THR A 374 -10.16 14.40 2.32
N ALA A 375 -10.73 13.28 2.73
CA ALA A 375 -10.81 12.06 1.94
C ALA A 375 -12.26 11.55 1.90
N LEU A 376 -12.73 11.24 0.71
CA LEU A 376 -13.98 10.55 0.47
C LEU A 376 -13.68 9.24 -0.24
N SER A 377 -14.21 8.14 0.27
CA SER A 377 -13.99 6.81 -0.32
C SER A 377 -15.24 5.96 -0.26
N THR A 378 -15.28 4.97 -1.15
CA THR A 378 -16.27 3.90 -1.12
C THR A 378 -15.57 2.56 -1.24
N ASN A 379 -15.98 1.62 -0.40
CA ASN A 379 -15.50 0.24 -0.38
C ASN A 379 -16.68 -0.67 -0.68
N LYS A 380 -16.50 -1.64 -1.56
CA LYS A 380 -17.50 -2.67 -1.85
C LYS A 380 -16.82 -4.02 -1.89
N LEU A 381 -17.26 -4.92 -1.01
CA LEU A 381 -16.92 -6.32 -1.02
C LEU A 381 -18.19 -7.10 -1.36
N LYS A 382 -18.14 -7.95 -2.37
CA LYS A 382 -19.20 -8.92 -2.69
C LYS A 382 -18.60 -10.31 -2.62
N ASN A 383 -19.24 -11.20 -1.89
CA ASN A 383 -18.74 -12.53 -1.64
C ASN A 383 -19.84 -13.57 -1.85
N ASN A 384 -19.52 -14.63 -2.60
CA ASN A 384 -20.30 -15.85 -2.70
C ASN A 384 -19.41 -17.01 -2.27
N PHE A 385 -19.82 -17.69 -1.23
CA PHE A 385 -19.12 -18.80 -0.64
C PHE A 385 -20.07 -20.01 -0.63
N SER A 386 -19.70 -21.08 -1.32
CA SER A 386 -20.55 -22.27 -1.45
C SER A 386 -19.76 -23.54 -1.14
N ARG A 387 -20.44 -24.55 -0.59
CA ARG A 387 -19.92 -25.89 -0.41
C ARG A 387 -21.00 -26.90 -0.79
N TYR A 388 -20.62 -27.90 -1.55
CA TYR A 388 -21.49 -28.93 -2.06
C TYR A 388 -21.09 -30.31 -1.53
N ALA A 389 -21.99 -31.29 -1.57
CA ALA A 389 -21.67 -32.68 -1.32
C ALA A 389 -20.72 -33.22 -2.41
N ASP A 390 -20.92 -32.77 -3.64
CA ASP A 390 -20.01 -32.98 -4.74
C ASP A 390 -19.56 -31.61 -5.29
N ASN A 391 -18.41 -31.16 -4.83
CA ASN A 391 -17.83 -29.86 -5.21
C ASN A 391 -17.37 -29.84 -6.68
N LEU A 392 -17.05 -31.00 -7.29
CA LEU A 392 -16.61 -31.08 -8.68
C LEU A 392 -17.76 -30.78 -9.66
N ASN A 393 -18.95 -31.26 -9.35
CA ASN A 393 -20.15 -31.08 -10.19
C ASN A 393 -21.10 -30.00 -9.63
N GLU A 394 -20.71 -29.30 -8.56
CA GLU A 394 -21.53 -28.31 -7.84
C GLU A 394 -22.92 -28.86 -7.50
N SER A 395 -23.03 -30.12 -7.06
CA SER A 395 -24.28 -30.79 -6.77
C SER A 395 -24.45 -31.12 -5.30
N GLY A 396 -25.70 -31.08 -4.80
CA GLY A 396 -26.02 -31.30 -3.39
C GLY A 396 -25.50 -30.18 -2.50
N LEU A 397 -26.04 -28.97 -2.67
CA LEU A 397 -25.66 -27.80 -1.86
C LEU A 397 -25.77 -28.12 -0.37
N LEU A 398 -24.69 -27.86 0.38
CA LEU A 398 -24.60 -28.07 1.83
C LEU A 398 -24.53 -26.76 2.59
N PHE A 399 -23.82 -25.79 2.04
CA PHE A 399 -23.67 -24.46 2.63
C PHE A 399 -23.56 -23.41 1.53
N ARG A 400 -24.24 -22.29 1.72
CA ARG A 400 -24.11 -21.12 0.86
C ARG A 400 -24.19 -19.85 1.69
N ASN A 401 -23.28 -18.94 1.42
CA ASN A 401 -23.29 -17.57 1.94
C ASN A 401 -23.16 -16.60 0.77
N ASP A 402 -24.19 -15.80 0.56
CA ASP A 402 -24.17 -14.64 -0.33
C ASP A 402 -24.14 -13.38 0.52
N SER A 403 -23.08 -12.60 0.42
CA SER A 403 -22.91 -11.40 1.25
C SER A 403 -22.32 -10.24 0.49
N HIS A 404 -22.65 -9.04 0.95
CA HIS A 404 -21.94 -7.83 0.56
C HIS A 404 -21.70 -6.89 1.75
N GLU A 405 -20.64 -6.13 1.64
CA GLU A 405 -20.31 -5.02 2.53
C GLU A 405 -20.07 -3.80 1.65
N TRP A 406 -20.84 -2.75 1.89
CA TRP A 406 -20.66 -1.48 1.22
C TRP A 406 -20.49 -0.39 2.25
N GLU A 407 -19.38 0.34 2.17
CA GLU A 407 -19.06 1.43 3.08
C GLU A 407 -18.65 2.66 2.30
N THR A 408 -19.24 3.79 2.64
CA THR A 408 -18.82 5.10 2.14
C THR A 408 -18.35 5.96 3.30
N LYS A 409 -17.11 6.47 3.22
CA LYS A 409 -16.45 7.16 4.33
C LYS A 409 -15.98 8.53 3.91
N LEU A 410 -16.33 9.55 4.70
CA LEU A 410 -15.77 10.90 4.63
C LEU A 410 -14.88 11.11 5.85
N ARG A 411 -13.63 11.49 5.63
CA ARG A 411 -12.67 11.82 6.70
C ARG A 411 -12.11 13.21 6.48
N VAL A 412 -12.06 14.00 7.54
CA VAL A 412 -11.45 15.33 7.55
C VAL A 412 -10.44 15.38 8.66
N LYS A 413 -9.21 15.74 8.34
CA LYS A 413 -8.11 15.87 9.30
C LYS A 413 -7.37 17.18 9.08
N SER A 414 -7.27 18.00 10.12
CA SER A 414 -6.44 19.18 10.16
C SER A 414 -5.24 18.95 11.07
N VAL A 415 -4.06 19.31 10.60
CA VAL A 415 -2.82 19.32 11.38
C VAL A 415 -2.32 20.75 11.42
N ASN A 416 -2.10 21.27 12.62
CA ASN A 416 -1.68 22.65 12.84
C ASN A 416 -0.47 22.67 13.76
N TYR A 417 0.51 23.48 13.42
CA TYR A 417 1.66 23.75 14.27
C TYR A 417 1.54 25.14 14.89
N TYR A 418 1.43 25.20 16.20
CA TYR A 418 1.36 26.44 16.95
C TYR A 418 2.47 26.48 18.00
N LYS A 419 3.48 27.30 17.79
CA LYS A 419 4.74 27.27 18.57
C LYS A 419 5.30 25.83 18.53
N ASP A 420 5.52 25.24 19.71
CA ASP A 420 6.05 23.87 19.83
C ASP A 420 4.96 22.80 19.91
N TRP A 421 3.69 23.18 19.77
CA TRP A 421 2.58 22.25 19.78
C TRP A 421 2.22 21.79 18.37
N LYS A 422 2.05 20.48 18.19
CA LYS A 422 1.37 19.88 17.05
C LYS A 422 -0.06 19.55 17.45
N LEU A 423 -1.01 20.21 16.85
CA LEU A 423 -2.43 20.04 17.10
C LEU A 423 -3.06 19.32 15.90
N LYS A 424 -3.70 18.20 16.15
CA LYS A 424 -4.50 17.47 15.16
C LYS A 424 -5.96 17.48 15.61
N TRP A 425 -6.87 17.73 14.70
CA TRP A 425 -8.30 17.60 14.96
C TRP A 425 -9.03 17.24 13.68
N GLY A 426 -10.18 16.64 13.82
CA GLY A 426 -10.98 16.25 12.67
C GLY A 426 -12.17 15.41 13.03
N GLY A 427 -12.73 14.77 12.00
CA GLY A 427 -13.85 13.87 12.15
C GLY A 427 -13.99 12.94 10.98
N ASN A 428 -14.82 11.95 11.16
CA ASN A 428 -15.22 10.99 10.16
C ASN A 428 -16.73 10.81 10.15
N PHE A 429 -17.24 10.48 8.98
CA PHE A 429 -18.62 10.04 8.78
C PHE A 429 -18.57 8.80 7.90
N GLN A 430 -19.34 7.78 8.27
CA GLN A 430 -19.44 6.52 7.54
C GLN A 430 -20.90 6.16 7.37
N PHE A 431 -21.27 5.75 6.17
CA PHE A 431 -22.46 4.99 5.86
C PHE A 431 -22.06 3.56 5.55
N SER A 432 -22.76 2.59 6.14
CA SER A 432 -22.53 1.17 5.94
C SER A 432 -23.83 0.46 5.60
N ASP A 433 -23.76 -0.42 4.60
CA ASP A 433 -24.81 -1.31 4.18
C ASP A 433 -24.21 -2.73 4.10
N TYR A 434 -24.66 -3.61 4.99
CA TYR A 434 -24.21 -4.99 5.13
C TYR A 434 -25.38 -5.94 4.89
N TYR A 435 -25.15 -6.86 3.97
CA TYR A 435 -26.08 -7.92 3.65
C TYR A 435 -25.41 -9.28 3.83
N ASN A 436 -26.13 -10.20 4.44
CA ASN A 436 -25.71 -11.58 4.61
C ASN A 436 -26.89 -12.52 4.48
N ASN A 437 -26.84 -13.42 3.49
CA ASN A 437 -27.80 -14.50 3.31
C ASN A 437 -27.07 -15.83 3.42
N THR A 438 -27.30 -16.54 4.49
CA THR A 438 -26.68 -17.83 4.78
C THR A 438 -27.70 -18.95 4.81
N GLN A 439 -27.41 -20.02 4.06
CA GLN A 439 -28.11 -21.26 4.02
C GLN A 439 -27.20 -22.39 4.49
N ASN A 440 -27.48 -23.00 5.61
CA ASN A 440 -26.73 -24.13 6.15
C ASN A 440 -27.62 -25.36 6.26
N LEU A 441 -27.54 -26.24 5.26
CA LEU A 441 -28.35 -27.43 5.18
C LEU A 441 -27.92 -28.55 6.14
N TYR A 442 -26.67 -28.49 6.68
CA TYR A 442 -26.24 -29.40 7.73
C TYR A 442 -26.98 -29.17 9.05
N THR A 443 -27.16 -27.94 9.43
CA THR A 443 -27.78 -27.55 10.70
C THR A 443 -29.25 -27.19 10.54
N GLY A 444 -29.74 -27.05 9.30
CA GLY A 444 -31.06 -26.52 9.00
C GLY A 444 -31.22 -25.02 9.29
N ILE A 445 -30.12 -24.32 9.59
CA ILE A 445 -30.14 -22.89 9.93
C ILE A 445 -30.04 -22.06 8.66
N ASN A 446 -31.06 -21.24 8.43
CA ASN A 446 -31.07 -20.25 7.37
C ASN A 446 -31.35 -18.90 7.99
N TYR A 447 -30.54 -17.89 7.62
CA TYR A 447 -30.78 -16.52 8.04
C TYR A 447 -30.45 -15.55 6.93
N ASN A 448 -31.23 -14.48 6.90
CA ASN A 448 -31.02 -13.33 6.02
C ASN A 448 -30.97 -12.09 6.90
N THR A 449 -29.89 -11.34 6.81
CA THR A 449 -29.65 -10.15 7.62
C THR A 449 -29.23 -9.01 6.73
N GLU A 450 -29.89 -7.88 6.91
CA GLU A 450 -29.53 -6.61 6.27
C GLU A 450 -29.43 -5.54 7.36
N ILE A 451 -28.32 -4.82 7.38
CA ILE A 451 -28.04 -3.83 8.40
C ILE A 451 -27.50 -2.59 7.71
N GLU A 452 -28.23 -1.49 7.84
CA GLU A 452 -27.77 -0.16 7.44
C GLU A 452 -27.54 0.70 8.67
N PHE A 453 -26.41 1.38 8.73
CA PHE A 453 -26.14 2.30 9.82
C PHE A 453 -25.20 3.42 9.40
N TYR A 454 -25.25 4.50 10.18
CA TYR A 454 -24.35 5.63 10.11
C TYR A 454 -23.43 5.61 11.32
N LYS A 455 -22.18 5.95 11.10
CA LYS A 455 -21.20 6.14 12.15
C LYS A 455 -20.52 7.49 11.96
N TYR A 456 -20.36 8.26 13.01
CA TYR A 456 -19.63 9.51 12.97
C TYR A 456 -18.77 9.67 14.22
N GLY A 457 -17.64 10.35 14.04
CA GLY A 457 -16.72 10.56 15.13
C GLY A 457 -15.95 11.87 14.99
N PHE A 458 -15.51 12.37 16.14
CA PHE A 458 -14.68 13.55 16.24
C PHE A 458 -13.47 13.24 17.10
N PHE A 459 -12.32 13.81 16.73
CA PHE A 459 -11.11 13.65 17.52
C PHE A 459 -10.34 14.97 17.62
N ALA A 460 -9.57 15.10 18.69
CA ALA A 460 -8.57 16.12 18.89
C ALA A 460 -7.34 15.51 19.56
N ASN A 461 -6.16 15.94 19.16
CA ASN A 461 -4.90 15.50 19.73
C ASN A 461 -3.94 16.69 19.84
N GLY A 462 -3.25 16.81 20.94
CA GLY A 462 -2.20 17.77 21.17
C GLY A 462 -0.91 17.08 21.59
N SER A 463 0.18 17.38 20.89
CA SER A 463 1.49 16.78 21.17
C SER A 463 2.55 17.86 21.25
N ARG A 464 3.51 17.70 22.18
CA ARG A 464 4.64 18.61 22.37
C ARG A 464 5.83 17.88 22.96
N SER A 465 7.03 18.23 22.50
CA SER A 465 8.28 17.79 23.10
C SER A 465 8.81 18.86 24.08
N PHE A 466 9.34 18.42 25.21
CA PHE A 466 9.90 19.24 26.27
C PHE A 466 11.36 18.87 26.53
N PHE A 467 12.10 19.78 27.17
CA PHE A 467 13.48 19.55 27.63
C PHE A 467 14.43 19.07 26.50
N ASN A 468 14.46 19.80 25.37
CA ASN A 468 15.26 19.44 24.18
C ASN A 468 14.97 18.01 23.71
N ASN A 469 13.71 17.69 23.48
CA ASN A 469 13.21 16.39 23.00
C ASN A 469 13.49 15.19 23.91
N ARG A 470 13.69 15.44 25.22
CA ARG A 470 13.87 14.37 26.23
C ARG A 470 12.55 13.85 26.79
N LEU A 471 11.47 14.62 26.68
CA LEU A 471 10.14 14.24 27.12
C LEU A 471 9.13 14.58 26.03
N ASP A 472 8.50 13.56 25.44
CA ASP A 472 7.38 13.72 24.51
C ASP A 472 6.07 13.53 25.27
N PHE A 473 5.19 14.52 25.14
CA PHE A 473 3.85 14.50 25.71
C PHE A 473 2.82 14.51 24.59
N SER A 474 1.87 13.61 24.64
CA SER A 474 0.72 13.57 23.73
C SER A 474 -0.55 13.24 24.49
N ILE A 475 -1.61 13.99 24.21
CA ILE A 475 -2.95 13.75 24.73
C ILE A 475 -3.94 13.78 23.58
N GLY A 476 -4.80 12.78 23.52
CA GLY A 476 -5.85 12.67 22.50
C GLY A 476 -7.22 12.41 23.12
N PHE A 477 -8.22 12.96 22.48
CA PHE A 477 -9.62 12.72 22.77
C PHE A 477 -10.34 12.28 21.50
N ARG A 478 -11.20 11.28 21.62
CA ARG A 478 -12.06 10.80 20.54
C ARG A 478 -13.44 10.46 21.09
N MET A 479 -14.46 10.76 20.28
CA MET A 479 -15.85 10.37 20.53
C MET A 479 -16.44 9.86 19.22
N ASP A 480 -17.05 8.70 19.26
CA ASP A 480 -17.75 8.05 18.15
C ASP A 480 -19.18 7.69 18.54
N GLU A 481 -20.08 7.75 17.57
CA GLU A 481 -21.48 7.28 17.67
C GLU A 481 -21.91 6.61 16.37
#